data_2ca601262f40ee0173c2bd4529c2a58c
#
_entry.id   2ca601262f40ee0173c2bd4529c2a58c
#
_cell.length_a   1.000
_cell.length_b   1.000
_cell.length_c   1.000
_cell.angle_alpha   90.00
_cell.angle_beta   90.00
_cell.angle_gamma   90.00
#
_symmetry.space_group_name_H-M   'P 1'
#
loop_
_entity.id
_entity.type
_entity.pdbx_description
1 polymer ?
#
loop_
_entity_poly.entity_id
_entity_poly.type
_entity_poly.pdbx_seq_one_letter_code
_entity_poly.pdbx_strand_id
1 'polypeptide(L)'
;MLKRILSIIHHSRGYIETGKLLFIAILALISLFVSIYVLWESPWTGFRFIYVFIPHLYLIPIILIALWYPKSGLRLLGIILLSVVAFWIFSDIYGYQFSIVFVVLYTGLDLATVMVLLLYVKDRRLVEAIINDLIERGERRKEEKISKFGGDFDQIILALRGEDQYEREDAVEALSELSDPRVILPLIRSLSDQSPFVRRKAAEALGGVRSVKVIMPLISALTDDDRYVREAAAESLGQIGDIAIPELIKGLQTQDWRTRVGCLIALRVSHGSIPSYDPILERLYDESHYVRREAVKTLGRIGNASLLPYLIQATKDSDAGVRLRAIKALGKVGMPHEIASVLTRCVHDEDSAVRMRAREELEKIQRDIHEPLHDV
;
A
#
# COMPACT_ATOMS: atom_id res chain seq x y z
N MET A 1 2.01 5.57 10.03
CA MET A 1 1.37 4.62 9.11
C MET A 1 1.32 3.20 9.68
N LEU A 2 2.44 2.61 10.12
CA LEU A 2 2.52 1.23 10.64
C LEU A 2 1.63 1.01 11.88
N LYS A 3 1.63 1.93 12.88
CA LYS A 3 0.75 1.87 14.08
C LYS A 3 -0.74 1.89 13.72
N ARG A 4 -1.12 2.62 12.66
CA ARG A 4 -2.52 2.69 12.21
C ARG A 4 -2.93 1.40 11.49
N ILE A 5 -2.03 0.83 10.70
CA ILE A 5 -2.22 -0.49 10.07
C ILE A 5 -2.33 -1.56 11.16
N LEU A 6 -1.45 -1.55 12.16
CA LEU A 6 -1.49 -2.48 13.29
C LEU A 6 -2.73 -2.28 14.17
N SER A 7 -3.18 -1.03 14.40
CA SER A 7 -4.44 -0.73 15.12
C SER A 7 -5.66 -1.22 14.35
N ILE A 8 -5.70 -1.02 13.03
CA ILE A 8 -6.78 -1.54 12.17
C ILE A 8 -6.75 -3.07 12.15
N ILE A 9 -5.57 -3.68 12.04
CA ILE A 9 -5.39 -5.14 12.11
C ILE A 9 -5.81 -5.67 13.48
N HIS A 10 -5.51 -4.96 14.56
CA HIS A 10 -5.88 -5.38 15.92
C HIS A 10 -7.37 -5.24 16.21
N HIS A 11 -7.99 -4.16 15.73
CA HIS A 11 -9.44 -3.93 15.92
C HIS A 11 -10.30 -4.84 15.03
N SER A 12 -9.85 -5.13 13.80
CA SER A 12 -10.50 -6.09 12.91
C SER A 12 -10.24 -7.55 13.32
N ARG A 13 -9.23 -7.81 14.16
CA ARG A 13 -8.83 -9.16 14.58
C ARG A 13 -9.94 -9.90 15.30
N GLY A 14 -10.68 -9.23 16.19
CA GLY A 14 -11.80 -9.84 16.93
C GLY A 14 -12.95 -10.29 16.01
N TYR A 15 -13.36 -9.46 15.06
CA TYR A 15 -14.44 -9.79 14.09
C TYR A 15 -13.98 -10.83 13.06
N ILE A 16 -12.73 -10.76 12.63
CA ILE A 16 -12.15 -11.72 11.67
C ILE A 16 -11.98 -13.09 12.34
N GLU A 17 -11.61 -13.14 13.63
CA GLU A 17 -11.43 -14.41 14.35
C GLU A 17 -12.78 -15.11 14.62
N THR A 18 -13.80 -14.39 15.02
CA THR A 18 -15.16 -14.95 15.16
C THR A 18 -15.72 -15.44 13.82
N GLY A 19 -15.52 -14.68 12.75
CA GLY A 19 -15.90 -15.08 11.38
C GLY A 19 -15.18 -16.36 10.92
N LYS A 20 -13.90 -16.50 11.19
CA LYS A 20 -13.12 -17.71 10.87
C LYS A 20 -13.61 -18.94 11.62
N LEU A 21 -13.86 -18.80 12.93
CA LEU A 21 -14.39 -19.89 13.75
C LEU A 21 -15.78 -20.35 13.28
N LEU A 22 -16.65 -19.38 12.96
CA LEU A 22 -17.99 -19.66 12.42
C LEU A 22 -17.88 -20.39 11.07
N PHE A 23 -17.01 -19.95 10.17
CA PHE A 23 -16.79 -20.57 8.87
C PHE A 23 -16.28 -22.00 8.99
N ILE A 24 -15.32 -22.27 9.91
CA ILE A 24 -14.81 -23.63 10.20
C ILE A 24 -15.93 -24.52 10.74
N ALA A 25 -16.74 -23.99 11.68
CA ALA A 25 -17.85 -24.73 12.27
C ALA A 25 -18.90 -25.12 11.21
N ILE A 26 -19.23 -24.20 10.29
CA ILE A 26 -20.15 -24.48 9.19
C ILE A 26 -19.56 -25.56 8.25
N LEU A 27 -18.30 -25.47 7.88
CA LEU A 27 -17.65 -26.50 7.05
C LEU A 27 -17.60 -27.86 7.72
N ALA A 28 -17.32 -27.90 9.03
CA ALA A 28 -17.34 -29.15 9.78
C ALA A 28 -18.74 -29.79 9.84
N LEU A 29 -19.80 -28.97 10.02
CA LEU A 29 -21.19 -29.43 9.98
C LEU A 29 -21.59 -29.91 8.60
N ILE A 30 -21.19 -29.24 7.53
CA ILE A 30 -21.44 -29.67 6.14
C ILE A 30 -20.74 -31.01 5.88
N SER A 31 -19.48 -31.15 6.27
CA SER A 31 -18.72 -32.40 6.15
C SER A 31 -19.39 -33.54 6.90
N LEU A 32 -19.87 -33.29 8.13
CA LEU A 32 -20.59 -34.28 8.94
C LEU A 32 -21.90 -34.69 8.26
N PHE A 33 -22.68 -33.72 7.78
CA PHE A 33 -23.97 -33.97 7.13
C PHE A 33 -23.79 -34.77 5.83
N VAL A 34 -22.82 -34.40 4.99
CA VAL A 34 -22.50 -35.14 3.77
C VAL A 34 -22.06 -36.57 4.09
N SER A 35 -21.26 -36.76 5.13
CA SER A 35 -20.81 -38.09 5.57
C SER A 35 -21.97 -38.96 6.04
N ILE A 36 -22.90 -38.41 6.84
CA ILE A 36 -24.09 -39.11 7.31
C ILE A 36 -25.04 -39.42 6.14
N TYR A 37 -25.23 -38.48 5.22
CA TYR A 37 -26.09 -38.64 4.06
C TYR A 37 -25.58 -39.77 3.13
N VAL A 38 -24.29 -39.79 2.84
CA VAL A 38 -23.65 -40.85 2.03
C VAL A 38 -23.74 -42.22 2.69
N LEU A 39 -23.57 -42.31 4.01
CA LEU A 39 -23.73 -43.53 4.80
C LEU A 39 -25.18 -44.04 4.81
N TRP A 40 -26.15 -43.12 4.77
CA TRP A 40 -27.57 -43.43 4.79
C TRP A 40 -28.09 -43.96 3.41
N GLU A 41 -27.70 -43.27 2.33
CA GLU A 41 -28.21 -43.56 0.97
C GLU A 41 -27.54 -44.73 0.26
N SER A 42 -26.36 -45.20 0.72
CA SER A 42 -25.53 -46.14 -0.03
C SER A 42 -25.22 -47.48 0.66
N PRO A 43 -26.21 -48.21 1.21
CA PRO A 43 -25.90 -49.53 1.79
C PRO A 43 -25.60 -50.61 0.72
N TRP A 44 -25.96 -50.43 -0.57
CA TRP A 44 -25.99 -51.52 -1.53
C TRP A 44 -25.42 -51.25 -2.92
N THR A 45 -24.96 -50.09 -3.25
CA THR A 45 -24.40 -49.81 -4.60
C THR A 45 -22.88 -49.83 -4.59
N GLY A 46 -22.30 -50.51 -5.60
CA GLY A 46 -20.87 -50.79 -5.75
C GLY A 46 -19.89 -49.59 -5.82
N PHE A 47 -20.27 -48.40 -5.36
CA PHE A 47 -19.44 -47.22 -5.27
C PHE A 47 -18.55 -47.23 -4.00
N ARG A 48 -17.70 -48.26 -3.90
CA ARG A 48 -16.68 -48.40 -2.84
C ARG A 48 -15.72 -47.21 -2.80
N PHE A 49 -15.60 -46.42 -3.88
CA PHE A 49 -14.80 -45.18 -3.93
C PHE A 49 -15.26 -44.09 -2.98
N ILE A 50 -16.56 -43.96 -2.71
CA ILE A 50 -17.10 -42.92 -1.86
C ILE A 50 -16.65 -43.09 -0.41
N TYR A 51 -16.52 -44.28 0.08
CA TYR A 51 -16.04 -44.58 1.46
C TYR A 51 -14.58 -44.19 1.71
N VAL A 52 -13.78 -44.05 0.66
CA VAL A 52 -12.39 -43.60 0.76
C VAL A 52 -12.32 -42.07 0.88
N PHE A 53 -13.24 -41.34 0.26
CA PHE A 53 -13.24 -39.88 0.25
C PHE A 53 -13.86 -39.22 1.50
N ILE A 54 -14.82 -39.89 2.16
CA ILE A 54 -15.52 -39.34 3.34
C ILE A 54 -14.57 -38.93 4.47
N PRO A 55 -13.58 -39.74 4.90
CA PRO A 55 -12.66 -39.35 5.94
C PRO A 55 -11.86 -38.08 5.63
N HIS A 56 -11.64 -37.77 4.33
CA HIS A 56 -10.81 -36.66 3.88
C HIS A 56 -11.57 -35.33 3.85
N LEU A 57 -12.90 -35.34 3.81
CA LEU A 57 -13.72 -34.14 3.96
C LEU A 57 -13.50 -33.46 5.33
N TYR A 58 -13.15 -34.23 6.36
CA TYR A 58 -12.82 -33.69 7.68
C TYR A 58 -11.43 -33.03 7.73
N LEU A 59 -10.54 -33.32 6.76
CA LEU A 59 -9.23 -32.68 6.71
C LEU A 59 -9.33 -31.19 6.39
N ILE A 60 -10.34 -30.77 5.61
CA ILE A 60 -10.52 -29.34 5.22
C ILE A 60 -10.68 -28.43 6.44
N PRO A 61 -11.63 -28.64 7.36
CA PRO A 61 -11.73 -27.83 8.59
C PRO A 61 -10.47 -27.88 9.43
N ILE A 62 -9.82 -29.03 9.50
CA ILE A 62 -8.62 -29.25 10.30
C ILE A 62 -7.41 -28.52 9.73
N ILE A 63 -7.24 -28.52 8.40
CA ILE A 63 -6.22 -27.75 7.68
C ILE A 63 -6.45 -26.24 7.93
N LEU A 64 -7.70 -25.76 7.87
CA LEU A 64 -8.05 -24.38 8.16
C LEU A 64 -7.74 -23.98 9.61
N ILE A 65 -7.99 -24.84 10.58
CA ILE A 65 -7.60 -24.62 11.99
C ILE A 65 -6.09 -24.55 12.13
N ALA A 66 -5.34 -25.46 11.47
CA ALA A 66 -3.89 -25.45 11.51
C ALA A 66 -3.29 -24.17 10.90
N LEU A 67 -3.86 -23.70 9.80
CA LEU A 67 -3.46 -22.45 9.13
C LEU A 67 -3.73 -21.20 9.97
N TRP A 68 -4.88 -21.15 10.64
CA TRP A 68 -5.30 -19.96 11.38
C TRP A 68 -4.83 -19.94 12.84
N TYR A 69 -4.57 -21.11 13.44
CA TYR A 69 -4.17 -21.27 14.83
C TYR A 69 -2.91 -22.15 14.97
N PRO A 70 -1.73 -21.65 14.57
CA PRO A 70 -0.52 -22.49 14.44
C PRO A 70 -0.06 -23.17 15.73
N LYS A 71 -0.33 -22.56 16.91
CA LYS A 71 0.00 -23.20 18.20
C LYS A 71 -0.91 -24.41 18.53
N SER A 72 -2.16 -24.35 18.11
CA SER A 72 -3.15 -25.43 18.25
C SER A 72 -3.06 -26.42 17.09
N GLY A 73 -2.69 -25.95 15.91
CA GLY A 73 -2.57 -26.72 14.68
C GLY A 73 -1.58 -27.85 14.76
N LEU A 74 -0.44 -27.67 15.45
CA LEU A 74 0.54 -28.75 15.65
C LEU A 74 -0.02 -29.90 16.51
N ARG A 75 -0.83 -29.60 17.51
CA ARG A 75 -1.51 -30.63 18.35
C ARG A 75 -2.60 -31.34 17.53
N LEU A 76 -3.33 -30.61 16.71
CA LEU A 76 -4.35 -31.16 15.82
C LEU A 76 -3.73 -32.06 14.74
N LEU A 77 -2.56 -31.70 14.23
CA LEU A 77 -1.79 -32.52 13.28
C LEU A 77 -1.44 -33.90 13.89
N GLY A 78 -1.06 -33.93 15.17
CA GLY A 78 -0.84 -35.15 15.91
C GLY A 78 -2.12 -36.01 16.02
N ILE A 79 -3.26 -35.40 16.24
CA ILE A 79 -4.55 -36.08 16.31
C ILE A 79 -4.95 -36.64 14.93
N ILE A 80 -4.69 -35.92 13.82
CA ILE A 80 -4.94 -36.39 12.45
C ILE A 80 -4.10 -37.60 12.12
N LEU A 81 -2.77 -37.57 12.44
CA LEU A 81 -1.86 -38.71 12.27
C LEU A 81 -2.36 -39.93 13.04
N LEU A 82 -2.79 -39.74 14.29
CA LEU A 82 -3.38 -40.79 15.10
C LEU A 82 -4.70 -41.32 14.49
N SER A 83 -5.55 -40.49 13.93
CA SER A 83 -6.82 -40.92 13.30
C SER A 83 -6.58 -41.67 11.99
N VAL A 84 -5.57 -41.31 11.21
CA VAL A 84 -5.15 -42.04 10.01
C VAL A 84 -4.60 -43.41 10.37
N VAL A 85 -3.75 -43.49 11.39
CA VAL A 85 -3.22 -44.76 11.88
C VAL A 85 -4.32 -45.64 12.46
N ALA A 86 -5.26 -45.06 13.23
CA ALA A 86 -6.41 -45.81 13.75
C ALA A 86 -7.32 -46.32 12.66
N PHE A 87 -7.56 -45.53 11.60
CA PHE A 87 -8.33 -45.94 10.43
C PHE A 87 -7.63 -47.12 9.70
N TRP A 88 -6.32 -47.06 9.59
CA TRP A 88 -5.52 -48.15 9.00
C TRP A 88 -5.67 -49.49 9.76
N ILE A 89 -5.53 -49.42 11.08
CA ILE A 89 -5.69 -50.59 11.94
C ILE A 89 -7.12 -51.13 11.85
N PHE A 90 -8.13 -50.26 11.80
CA PHE A 90 -9.52 -50.65 11.67
C PHE A 90 -9.82 -51.31 10.30
N SER A 91 -9.25 -50.75 9.20
CA SER A 91 -9.37 -51.31 7.85
C SER A 91 -8.76 -52.73 7.75
N ASP A 92 -7.65 -52.95 8.41
CA ASP A 92 -6.96 -54.26 8.44
C ASP A 92 -7.77 -55.32 9.23
N ILE A 93 -8.33 -54.93 10.38
CA ILE A 93 -9.15 -55.79 11.23
C ILE A 93 -10.46 -56.25 10.51
N TYR A 94 -11.05 -55.38 9.68
CA TYR A 94 -12.34 -55.69 9.00
C TYR A 94 -12.15 -56.19 7.57
N GLY A 95 -10.94 -56.48 7.11
CA GLY A 95 -10.64 -57.20 5.89
C GLY A 95 -10.86 -56.39 4.58
N TYR A 96 -10.80 -55.06 4.65
CA TYR A 96 -10.86 -54.23 3.47
C TYR A 96 -9.51 -54.23 2.74
N GLN A 97 -9.38 -55.03 1.65
CA GLN A 97 -8.15 -55.00 0.84
C GLN A 97 -8.12 -53.76 -0.07
N PHE A 98 -7.39 -52.73 0.35
CA PHE A 98 -7.04 -51.59 -0.53
C PHE A 98 -5.78 -51.92 -1.33
N SER A 99 -5.74 -51.47 -2.59
CA SER A 99 -4.51 -51.56 -3.39
C SER A 99 -3.39 -50.78 -2.71
N ILE A 100 -2.22 -51.37 -2.51
CA ILE A 100 -1.02 -50.73 -1.94
C ILE A 100 -0.70 -49.42 -2.64
N VAL A 101 -0.94 -49.32 -3.97
CA VAL A 101 -0.72 -48.10 -4.75
C VAL A 101 -1.58 -46.91 -4.26
N PHE A 102 -2.85 -47.20 -3.93
CA PHE A 102 -3.77 -46.17 -3.40
C PHE A 102 -3.34 -45.63 -2.05
N VAL A 103 -2.87 -46.51 -1.21
CA VAL A 103 -2.38 -46.18 0.12
C VAL A 103 -1.12 -45.30 0.06
N VAL A 104 -0.16 -45.67 -0.80
CA VAL A 104 1.10 -44.90 -0.97
C VAL A 104 0.82 -43.51 -1.57
N LEU A 105 -0.07 -43.41 -2.54
CA LEU A 105 -0.47 -42.11 -3.13
C LEU A 105 -1.16 -41.21 -2.10
N TYR A 106 -2.02 -41.75 -1.25
CA TYR A 106 -2.76 -41.00 -0.24
C TYR A 106 -1.85 -40.50 0.89
N THR A 107 -1.01 -41.38 1.45
CA THR A 107 -0.05 -41.00 2.49
C THR A 107 0.96 -39.97 1.95
N GLY A 108 1.34 -40.04 0.67
CA GLY A 108 2.19 -39.08 0.01
C GLY A 108 1.55 -37.70 -0.10
N LEU A 109 0.25 -37.63 -0.46
CA LEU A 109 -0.50 -36.37 -0.56
C LEU A 109 -0.70 -35.71 0.81
N ASP A 110 -1.01 -36.50 1.84
CA ASP A 110 -1.15 -36.01 3.21
C ASP A 110 0.18 -35.47 3.74
N LEU A 111 1.30 -36.16 3.49
CA LEU A 111 2.64 -35.71 3.86
C LEU A 111 3.03 -34.41 3.13
N ALA A 112 2.73 -34.28 1.85
CA ALA A 112 2.96 -33.06 1.08
C ALA A 112 2.14 -31.88 1.64
N THR A 113 0.88 -32.10 1.98
CA THR A 113 0.00 -31.08 2.57
C THR A 113 0.54 -30.62 3.93
N VAL A 114 0.98 -31.55 4.78
CA VAL A 114 1.61 -31.25 6.06
C VAL A 114 2.89 -30.44 5.87
N MET A 115 3.72 -30.80 4.89
CA MET A 115 4.98 -30.10 4.60
C MET A 115 4.73 -28.66 4.12
N VAL A 116 3.76 -28.43 3.24
CA VAL A 116 3.36 -27.07 2.79
C VAL A 116 2.85 -26.25 3.97
N LEU A 117 2.05 -26.83 4.86
CA LEU A 117 1.57 -26.18 6.07
C LEU A 117 2.70 -25.79 7.02
N LEU A 118 3.68 -26.66 7.24
CA LEU A 118 4.84 -26.38 8.07
C LEU A 118 5.70 -25.24 7.50
N LEU A 119 5.90 -25.22 6.17
CA LEU A 119 6.62 -24.15 5.48
C LEU A 119 5.87 -22.82 5.63
N TYR A 120 4.56 -22.80 5.42
CA TYR A 120 3.74 -21.60 5.59
C TYR A 120 3.78 -21.03 7.02
N VAL A 121 3.69 -21.91 8.04
CA VAL A 121 3.78 -21.49 9.45
C VAL A 121 5.18 -20.95 9.79
N LYS A 122 6.23 -21.54 9.20
CA LYS A 122 7.61 -21.07 9.37
C LYS A 122 7.80 -19.68 8.76
N ASP A 123 7.31 -19.47 7.54
CA ASP A 123 7.41 -18.16 6.84
C ASP A 123 6.64 -17.07 7.58
N ARG A 124 5.46 -17.38 8.08
CA ARG A 124 4.66 -16.45 8.88
C ARG A 124 5.37 -16.02 10.17
N ARG A 125 5.99 -16.97 10.88
CA ARG A 125 6.78 -16.66 12.09
C ARG A 125 7.99 -15.80 11.78
N LEU A 126 8.67 -16.06 10.66
CA LEU A 126 9.79 -15.27 10.21
C LEU A 126 9.35 -13.83 9.90
N VAL A 127 8.24 -13.65 9.19
CA VAL A 127 7.68 -12.31 8.89
C VAL A 127 7.29 -11.58 10.17
N GLU A 128 6.62 -12.24 11.12
CA GLU A 128 6.27 -11.65 12.43
C GLU A 128 7.54 -11.26 13.23
N ALA A 129 8.59 -12.07 13.20
CA ALA A 129 9.85 -11.77 13.86
C ALA A 129 10.57 -10.58 13.22
N ILE A 130 10.59 -10.48 11.88
CA ILE A 130 11.15 -9.34 11.15
C ILE A 130 10.38 -8.06 11.48
N ILE A 131 9.04 -8.13 11.46
CA ILE A 131 8.19 -6.97 11.79
C ILE A 131 8.47 -6.48 13.22
N ASN A 132 8.55 -7.39 14.19
CA ASN A 132 8.83 -7.05 15.58
C ASN A 132 10.23 -6.44 15.75
N ASP A 133 11.25 -6.98 15.09
CA ASP A 133 12.61 -6.44 15.09
C ASP A 133 12.65 -5.03 14.45
N LEU A 134 11.92 -4.80 13.35
CA LEU A 134 11.82 -3.49 12.73
C LEU A 134 11.12 -2.45 13.64
N ILE A 135 10.08 -2.87 14.35
CA ILE A 135 9.37 -2.01 15.32
C ILE A 135 10.31 -1.65 16.47
N GLU A 136 11.00 -2.64 17.05
CA GLU A 136 11.92 -2.43 18.17
C GLU A 136 13.11 -1.55 17.79
N ARG A 137 13.67 -1.72 16.58
CA ARG A 137 14.71 -0.81 16.06
C ARG A 137 14.17 0.60 15.84
N GLY A 138 12.92 0.74 15.39
CA GLY A 138 12.27 2.04 15.24
C GLY A 138 12.09 2.75 16.57
N GLU A 139 11.61 2.05 17.61
CA GLU A 139 11.43 2.64 18.95
C GLU A 139 12.79 2.98 19.59
N ARG A 140 13.81 2.13 19.45
CA ARG A 140 15.18 2.44 19.95
C ARG A 140 15.76 3.70 19.30
N ARG A 141 15.64 3.87 17.98
CA ARG A 141 16.10 5.09 17.31
C ARG A 141 15.37 6.34 17.81
N LYS A 142 14.09 6.20 18.05
CA LYS A 142 13.27 7.29 18.59
C LYS A 142 13.73 7.68 19.98
N GLU A 143 13.93 6.70 20.87
CA GLU A 143 14.44 6.93 22.23
C GLU A 143 15.84 7.54 22.20
N GLU A 144 16.73 7.10 21.32
CA GLU A 144 18.07 7.63 21.14
C GLU A 144 18.05 9.13 20.78
N LYS A 145 17.18 9.53 19.82
CA LYS A 145 17.03 10.94 19.43
C LYS A 145 16.54 11.82 20.57
N ILE A 146 15.55 11.35 21.32
CA ILE A 146 14.99 12.10 22.45
C ILE A 146 16.00 12.13 23.61
N SER A 147 16.71 11.03 23.88
CA SER A 147 17.67 10.92 24.97
C SER A 147 18.89 11.81 24.79
N LYS A 148 19.24 12.18 23.54
CA LYS A 148 20.30 13.16 23.24
C LYS A 148 20.09 14.50 23.98
N PHE A 149 18.83 14.84 24.24
CA PHE A 149 18.43 16.05 24.98
C PHE A 149 17.92 15.72 26.40
N GLY A 150 18.40 14.62 27.00
CA GLY A 150 17.99 14.20 28.35
C GLY A 150 16.51 13.80 28.49
N GLY A 151 15.77 13.64 27.37
CA GLY A 151 14.36 13.34 27.41
C GLY A 151 13.45 14.53 27.77
N ASP A 152 14.02 15.72 27.96
CA ASP A 152 13.30 16.91 28.41
C ASP A 152 12.89 17.79 27.22
N PHE A 153 11.58 18.08 27.13
CA PHE A 153 11.04 18.98 26.11
C PHE A 153 11.68 20.37 26.11
N ASP A 154 11.95 20.94 27.29
CA ASP A 154 12.52 22.28 27.40
C ASP A 154 13.97 22.31 26.90
N GLN A 155 14.74 21.25 27.10
CA GLN A 155 16.09 21.12 26.54
C GLN A 155 16.06 21.03 25.00
N ILE A 156 15.11 20.32 24.44
CA ILE A 156 14.93 20.26 22.97
C ILE A 156 14.59 21.66 22.43
N ILE A 157 13.71 22.40 23.12
CA ILE A 157 13.35 23.78 22.74
C ILE A 157 14.54 24.74 22.84
N LEU A 158 15.42 24.54 23.82
CA LEU A 158 16.64 25.32 23.96
C LEU A 158 17.59 25.02 22.78
N ALA A 159 17.78 23.78 22.43
CA ALA A 159 18.62 23.34 21.31
C ALA A 159 18.18 23.91 19.96
N LEU A 160 16.87 24.14 19.74
CA LEU A 160 16.37 24.84 18.54
C LEU A 160 16.89 26.28 18.39
N ARG A 161 17.45 26.88 19.45
CA ARG A 161 18.00 28.23 19.46
C ARG A 161 19.52 28.25 19.45
N GLY A 162 20.16 27.06 19.42
CA GLY A 162 21.60 26.89 19.37
C GLY A 162 22.21 27.49 18.10
N GLU A 163 23.49 27.84 18.17
CA GLU A 163 24.23 28.39 17.02
C GLU A 163 24.51 27.30 15.97
N ASP A 164 24.76 26.07 16.40
CA ASP A 164 25.04 24.94 15.52
C ASP A 164 23.79 24.46 14.80
N GLN A 165 23.86 24.46 13.45
CA GLN A 165 22.76 23.97 12.61
C GLN A 165 22.46 22.49 12.84
N TYR A 166 23.45 21.65 13.11
CA TYR A 166 23.27 20.20 13.32
C TYR A 166 22.51 19.94 14.63
N GLU A 167 22.82 20.73 15.68
CA GLU A 167 22.07 20.65 16.93
C GLU A 167 20.61 21.07 16.74
N ARG A 168 20.32 22.11 15.92
CA ARG A 168 18.96 22.52 15.60
C ARG A 168 18.22 21.48 14.73
N GLU A 169 18.93 20.83 13.78
CA GLU A 169 18.35 19.73 13.00
C GLU A 169 17.97 18.55 13.89
N ASP A 170 18.87 18.13 14.78
CA ASP A 170 18.62 17.04 15.73
C ASP A 170 17.45 17.38 16.67
N ALA A 171 17.33 18.63 17.10
CA ALA A 171 16.23 19.10 17.95
C ALA A 171 14.88 19.06 17.19
N VAL A 172 14.84 19.45 15.91
CA VAL A 172 13.63 19.31 15.06
C VAL A 172 13.25 17.84 14.91
N GLU A 173 14.23 16.98 14.69
CA GLU A 173 14.02 15.55 14.55
C GLU A 173 13.52 14.92 15.86
N ALA A 174 14.07 15.31 17.01
CA ALA A 174 13.58 14.89 18.33
C ALA A 174 12.13 15.34 18.59
N LEU A 175 11.78 16.58 18.24
CA LEU A 175 10.39 17.07 18.33
C LEU A 175 9.42 16.29 17.47
N SER A 176 9.84 15.85 16.28
CA SER A 176 8.98 15.09 15.36
C SER A 176 8.59 13.73 15.92
N GLU A 177 9.39 13.16 16.82
CA GLU A 177 9.13 11.87 17.47
C GLU A 177 8.23 11.98 18.70
N LEU A 178 8.03 13.22 19.23
CA LEU A 178 7.16 13.45 20.37
C LEU A 178 5.70 13.49 19.94
N SER A 179 4.85 12.74 20.62
CA SER A 179 3.39 12.78 20.41
C SER A 179 2.73 13.89 21.26
N ASP A 180 3.37 15.06 21.34
CA ASP A 180 2.95 16.18 22.19
C ASP A 180 2.44 17.34 21.31
N PRO A 181 1.22 17.86 21.50
CA PRO A 181 0.72 19.00 20.74
C PRO A 181 1.57 20.27 20.86
N ARG A 182 2.38 20.41 21.91
CA ARG A 182 3.27 21.56 22.11
C ARG A 182 4.36 21.68 21.05
N VAL A 183 4.69 20.59 20.33
CA VAL A 183 5.71 20.59 19.27
C VAL A 183 5.33 21.45 18.05
N ILE A 184 4.03 21.72 17.85
CA ILE A 184 3.52 22.37 16.62
C ILE A 184 4.11 23.76 16.44
N LEU A 185 4.06 24.60 17.46
CA LEU A 185 4.56 25.97 17.34
C LEU A 185 6.09 26.07 17.19
N PRO A 186 6.91 25.31 17.92
CA PRO A 186 8.35 25.22 17.67
C PRO A 186 8.68 24.80 16.25
N LEU A 187 8.04 23.73 15.74
CA LEU A 187 8.27 23.24 14.38
C LEU A 187 7.84 24.27 13.31
N ILE A 188 6.74 24.99 13.51
CA ILE A 188 6.34 26.09 12.62
C ILE A 188 7.41 27.21 12.60
N ARG A 189 7.98 27.55 13.75
CA ARG A 189 9.05 28.55 13.81
C ARG A 189 10.30 28.09 13.08
N SER A 190 10.64 26.81 13.17
CA SER A 190 11.79 26.23 12.47
C SER A 190 11.66 26.25 10.93
N LEU A 191 10.45 26.48 10.37
CA LEU A 191 10.29 26.76 8.93
C LEU A 191 10.95 28.07 8.48
N SER A 192 11.32 28.95 9.40
CA SER A 192 12.01 30.21 9.13
C SER A 192 13.48 30.19 9.61
N ASP A 193 14.06 29.01 9.83
CA ASP A 193 15.47 28.88 10.21
C ASP A 193 16.40 29.39 9.11
N GLN A 194 17.57 29.89 9.49
CA GLN A 194 18.59 30.31 8.54
C GLN A 194 19.12 29.16 7.67
N SER A 195 19.21 27.94 8.22
CA SER A 195 19.64 26.74 7.51
C SER A 195 18.49 26.11 6.71
N PRO A 196 18.64 25.90 5.38
CA PRO A 196 17.63 25.20 4.58
C PRO A 196 17.45 23.74 5.04
N PHE A 197 18.46 23.12 5.64
CA PHE A 197 18.35 21.78 6.18
C PHE A 197 17.38 21.72 7.37
N VAL A 198 17.47 22.69 8.30
CA VAL A 198 16.54 22.79 9.42
C VAL A 198 15.12 23.09 8.94
N ARG A 199 14.96 24.04 7.98
CA ARG A 199 13.64 24.35 7.40
C ARG A 199 13.00 23.12 6.73
N ARG A 200 13.79 22.35 5.96
CA ARG A 200 13.34 21.13 5.33
C ARG A 200 12.88 20.09 6.36
N LYS A 201 13.70 19.82 7.38
CA LYS A 201 13.35 18.91 8.48
C LYS A 201 12.09 19.34 9.22
N ALA A 202 11.91 20.64 9.44
CA ALA A 202 10.70 21.19 10.04
C ALA A 202 9.47 20.95 9.18
N ALA A 203 9.59 21.14 7.85
CA ALA A 203 8.52 20.85 6.92
C ALA A 203 8.15 19.36 6.94
N GLU A 204 9.15 18.45 6.87
CA GLU A 204 8.94 16.99 6.95
C GLU A 204 8.25 16.60 8.29
N ALA A 205 8.70 17.15 9.41
CA ALA A 205 8.13 16.89 10.73
C ALA A 205 6.65 17.32 10.82
N LEU A 206 6.31 18.49 10.27
CA LEU A 206 4.94 19.00 10.24
C LEU A 206 3.99 18.16 9.39
N GLY A 207 4.49 17.45 8.39
CA GLY A 207 3.69 16.50 7.58
C GLY A 207 3.08 15.35 8.40
N GLY A 208 3.75 14.95 9.48
CA GLY A 208 3.22 13.96 10.43
C GLY A 208 2.13 14.51 11.37
N VAL A 209 2.01 15.85 11.46
CA VAL A 209 1.07 16.52 12.36
C VAL A 209 -0.25 16.80 11.64
N ARG A 210 -1.30 16.04 11.97
CA ARG A 210 -2.65 16.24 11.40
C ARG A 210 -3.39 17.38 12.08
N SER A 211 -2.98 18.64 11.79
CA SER A 211 -3.59 19.83 12.35
C SER A 211 -3.79 20.89 11.26
N VAL A 212 -4.94 21.57 11.28
CA VAL A 212 -5.21 22.70 10.40
C VAL A 212 -4.18 23.82 10.59
N LYS A 213 -3.62 23.94 11.79
CA LYS A 213 -2.65 25.03 12.14
C LYS A 213 -1.37 24.97 11.32
N VAL A 214 -0.99 23.80 10.78
CA VAL A 214 0.27 23.64 10.04
C VAL A 214 0.12 23.91 8.54
N ILE A 215 -1.12 23.96 8.01
CA ILE A 215 -1.39 24.04 6.57
C ILE A 215 -0.87 25.36 6.00
N MET A 216 -1.27 26.50 6.55
CA MET A 216 -0.83 27.81 6.04
C MET A 216 0.68 28.04 6.17
N PRO A 217 1.35 27.70 7.29
CA PRO A 217 2.82 27.71 7.37
C PRO A 217 3.51 26.88 6.29
N LEU A 218 3.01 25.66 6.01
CA LEU A 218 3.55 24.82 4.95
C LEU A 218 3.27 25.39 3.54
N ILE A 219 2.10 26.00 3.31
CA ILE A 219 1.82 26.72 2.04
C ILE A 219 2.80 27.88 1.85
N SER A 220 3.12 28.62 2.92
CA SER A 220 4.13 29.68 2.87
C SER A 220 5.52 29.12 2.52
N ALA A 221 5.88 27.95 3.02
CA ALA A 221 7.16 27.30 2.71
C ALA A 221 7.26 26.80 1.25
N LEU A 222 6.16 26.77 0.48
CA LEU A 222 6.19 26.47 -0.97
C LEU A 222 6.91 27.56 -1.79
N THR A 223 7.17 28.74 -1.22
CA THR A 223 7.91 29.82 -1.87
C THR A 223 9.37 29.91 -1.40
N ASP A 224 9.83 28.99 -0.53
CA ASP A 224 11.19 28.96 -0.03
C ASP A 224 12.21 29.03 -1.16
N ASP A 225 13.32 29.70 -0.95
CA ASP A 225 14.40 29.78 -1.93
C ASP A 225 15.03 28.42 -2.22
N ASP A 226 15.14 27.58 -1.19
CA ASP A 226 15.66 26.23 -1.33
C ASP A 226 14.62 25.28 -1.92
N ARG A 227 15.01 24.54 -2.98
CA ARG A 227 14.15 23.60 -3.67
C ARG A 227 13.67 22.45 -2.80
N TYR A 228 14.56 21.93 -1.94
CA TYR A 228 14.24 20.77 -1.11
C TYR A 228 13.28 21.12 0.03
N VAL A 229 13.32 22.36 0.50
CA VAL A 229 12.31 22.89 1.44
C VAL A 229 10.93 22.94 0.78
N ARG A 230 10.85 23.48 -0.45
CA ARG A 230 9.59 23.51 -1.21
C ARG A 230 9.02 22.10 -1.46
N GLU A 231 9.88 21.15 -1.87
CA GLU A 231 9.48 19.76 -2.10
C GLU A 231 8.96 19.11 -0.80
N ALA A 232 9.70 19.26 0.31
CA ALA A 232 9.28 18.75 1.61
C ALA A 232 7.94 19.34 2.07
N ALA A 233 7.75 20.64 1.91
CA ALA A 233 6.49 21.31 2.25
C ALA A 233 5.31 20.78 1.42
N ALA A 234 5.51 20.59 0.10
CA ALA A 234 4.49 20.07 -0.79
C ALA A 234 4.12 18.60 -0.46
N GLU A 235 5.12 17.75 -0.19
CA GLU A 235 4.89 16.36 0.22
C GLU A 235 4.17 16.29 1.56
N SER A 236 4.56 17.11 2.51
CA SER A 236 3.94 17.19 3.84
C SER A 236 2.48 17.64 3.76
N LEU A 237 2.17 18.64 2.95
CA LEU A 237 0.78 19.04 2.67
C LEU A 237 -0.03 17.87 2.06
N GLY A 238 0.56 17.09 1.15
CA GLY A 238 -0.06 15.90 0.60
C GLY A 238 -0.30 14.80 1.65
N GLN A 239 0.64 14.59 2.58
CA GLN A 239 0.50 13.61 3.68
C GLN A 239 -0.58 14.00 4.69
N ILE A 240 -0.78 15.29 4.94
CA ILE A 240 -1.86 15.82 5.78
C ILE A 240 -3.23 15.40 5.21
N GLY A 241 -3.36 15.36 3.89
CA GLY A 241 -4.52 14.78 3.20
C GLY A 241 -5.74 15.70 3.15
N ASP A 242 -6.94 15.12 3.36
CA ASP A 242 -8.23 15.77 3.11
C ASP A 242 -8.39 17.17 3.72
N ILE A 243 -7.86 17.37 4.94
CA ILE A 243 -8.00 18.66 5.63
C ILE A 243 -7.19 19.79 4.97
N ALA A 244 -6.20 19.46 4.12
CA ALA A 244 -5.41 20.45 3.40
C ALA A 244 -6.02 20.79 2.01
N ILE A 245 -6.85 19.92 1.43
CA ILE A 245 -7.36 20.07 0.07
C ILE A 245 -8.04 21.44 -0.18
N PRO A 246 -8.92 21.97 0.69
CA PRO A 246 -9.54 23.26 0.46
C PRO A 246 -8.54 24.40 0.32
N GLU A 247 -7.50 24.42 1.16
CA GLU A 247 -6.47 25.47 1.12
C GLU A 247 -5.51 25.26 -0.05
N LEU A 248 -5.24 24.01 -0.46
CA LEU A 248 -4.46 23.71 -1.66
C LEU A 248 -5.17 24.21 -2.93
N ILE A 249 -6.49 24.01 -3.02
CA ILE A 249 -7.30 24.50 -4.14
C ILE A 249 -7.25 26.04 -4.19
N LYS A 250 -7.35 26.72 -3.04
CA LYS A 250 -7.17 28.19 -2.98
C LYS A 250 -5.75 28.59 -3.40
N GLY A 251 -4.75 27.83 -3.00
CA GLY A 251 -3.35 28.04 -3.36
C GLY A 251 -3.07 27.97 -4.87
N LEU A 252 -3.90 27.24 -5.65
CA LEU A 252 -3.81 27.23 -7.11
C LEU A 252 -4.15 28.60 -7.77
N GLN A 253 -4.81 29.49 -7.05
CA GLN A 253 -5.20 30.82 -7.56
C GLN A 253 -4.21 31.93 -7.19
N THR A 254 -3.11 31.61 -6.49
CA THR A 254 -2.10 32.59 -6.09
C THR A 254 -1.28 33.08 -7.29
N GLN A 255 -0.70 34.28 -7.18
CA GLN A 255 0.14 34.84 -8.25
C GLN A 255 1.49 34.13 -8.37
N ASP A 256 2.04 33.61 -7.28
CA ASP A 256 3.32 32.93 -7.30
C ASP A 256 3.21 31.51 -7.88
N TRP A 257 3.89 31.29 -8.98
CA TRP A 257 3.91 30.00 -9.67
C TRP A 257 4.51 28.87 -8.82
N ARG A 258 5.43 29.14 -7.88
CA ARG A 258 6.02 28.14 -6.98
C ARG A 258 4.93 27.56 -6.06
N THR A 259 4.10 28.44 -5.49
CA THR A 259 2.95 28.03 -4.68
C THR A 259 1.99 27.16 -5.49
N ARG A 260 1.65 27.58 -6.73
CA ARG A 260 0.76 26.79 -7.61
C ARG A 260 1.35 25.40 -7.91
N VAL A 261 2.65 25.30 -8.21
CA VAL A 261 3.35 24.02 -8.41
C VAL A 261 3.31 23.18 -7.14
N GLY A 262 3.64 23.75 -5.99
CA GLY A 262 3.62 23.04 -4.71
C GLY A 262 2.24 22.50 -4.34
N CYS A 263 1.19 23.29 -4.56
CA CYS A 263 -0.20 22.84 -4.37
C CYS A 263 -0.58 21.68 -5.31
N LEU A 264 -0.14 21.73 -6.59
CA LEU A 264 -0.36 20.63 -7.53
C LEU A 264 0.38 19.35 -7.09
N ILE A 265 1.62 19.47 -6.59
CA ILE A 265 2.38 18.36 -6.03
C ILE A 265 1.65 17.77 -4.82
N ALA A 266 1.21 18.61 -3.89
CA ALA A 266 0.48 18.20 -2.71
C ALA A 266 -0.83 17.47 -3.06
N LEU A 267 -1.62 18.00 -3.99
CA LEU A 267 -2.85 17.37 -4.48
C LEU A 267 -2.56 16.01 -5.16
N ARG A 268 -1.46 15.90 -5.89
CA ARG A 268 -1.03 14.65 -6.53
C ARG A 268 -0.60 13.59 -5.52
N VAL A 269 0.03 13.97 -4.42
CA VAL A 269 0.50 13.06 -3.35
C VAL A 269 -0.65 12.69 -2.40
N SER A 270 -1.61 13.60 -2.22
CA SER A 270 -2.76 13.38 -1.35
C SER A 270 -3.54 12.14 -1.75
N HIS A 271 -3.96 11.37 -0.75
CA HIS A 271 -4.90 10.25 -0.91
C HIS A 271 -6.35 10.67 -0.70
N GLY A 272 -6.59 11.97 -0.55
CA GLY A 272 -7.90 12.53 -0.31
C GLY A 272 -8.75 12.65 -1.57
N SER A 273 -10.05 12.76 -1.39
CA SER A 273 -10.99 12.97 -2.50
C SER A 273 -10.99 14.44 -2.90
N ILE A 274 -10.60 14.75 -4.15
CA ILE A 274 -10.65 16.10 -4.72
C ILE A 274 -12.08 16.37 -5.18
N PRO A 275 -12.78 17.40 -4.64
CA PRO A 275 -14.20 17.63 -4.92
C PRO A 275 -14.48 18.00 -6.39
N SER A 276 -13.60 18.75 -7.04
CA SER A 276 -13.65 19.09 -8.47
C SER A 276 -12.24 19.16 -9.05
N TYR A 277 -12.10 18.75 -10.31
CA TYR A 277 -10.85 18.87 -11.05
C TYR A 277 -10.69 20.21 -11.76
N ASP A 278 -11.75 21.05 -11.84
CA ASP A 278 -11.73 22.31 -12.56
C ASP A 278 -10.58 23.23 -12.18
N PRO A 279 -10.24 23.44 -10.89
CA PRO A 279 -9.09 24.25 -10.51
C PRO A 279 -7.75 23.72 -11.03
N ILE A 280 -7.63 22.41 -11.20
CA ILE A 280 -6.42 21.78 -11.76
C ILE A 280 -6.43 21.90 -13.28
N LEU A 281 -7.59 21.74 -13.92
CA LEU A 281 -7.76 21.89 -15.38
C LEU A 281 -7.43 23.30 -15.85
N GLU A 282 -7.81 24.34 -15.10
CA GLU A 282 -7.41 25.71 -15.38
C GLU A 282 -5.88 25.88 -15.43
N ARG A 283 -5.13 25.13 -14.63
CA ARG A 283 -3.66 25.19 -14.59
C ARG A 283 -2.99 24.55 -15.80
N LEU A 284 -3.71 23.88 -16.68
CA LEU A 284 -3.20 23.47 -18.00
C LEU A 284 -2.93 24.67 -18.93
N TYR A 285 -3.54 25.81 -18.65
CA TYR A 285 -3.39 27.04 -19.41
C TYR A 285 -2.61 28.11 -18.64
N ASP A 286 -1.90 27.70 -17.59
CA ASP A 286 -1.10 28.62 -16.77
C ASP A 286 0.01 29.28 -17.59
N GLU A 287 0.35 30.51 -17.27
CA GLU A 287 1.45 31.24 -17.91
C GLU A 287 2.80 30.52 -17.74
N SER A 288 3.02 29.90 -16.55
CA SER A 288 4.23 29.17 -16.22
C SER A 288 4.18 27.75 -16.77
N HIS A 289 5.13 27.37 -17.61
CA HIS A 289 5.27 25.99 -18.08
C HIS A 289 5.54 25.00 -16.94
N TYR A 290 6.15 25.42 -15.83
CA TYR A 290 6.32 24.59 -14.65
C TYR A 290 4.98 24.18 -14.04
N VAL A 291 4.03 25.12 -13.95
CA VAL A 291 2.68 24.85 -13.46
C VAL A 291 1.94 23.93 -14.43
N ARG A 292 1.97 24.21 -15.74
CA ARG A 292 1.34 23.36 -16.76
C ARG A 292 1.87 21.92 -16.73
N ARG A 293 3.22 21.76 -16.59
CA ARG A 293 3.86 20.43 -16.45
C ARG A 293 3.34 19.66 -15.23
N GLU A 294 3.23 20.32 -14.09
CA GLU A 294 2.78 19.64 -12.86
C GLU A 294 1.27 19.40 -12.88
N ALA A 295 0.47 20.28 -13.51
CA ALA A 295 -0.96 20.06 -13.73
C ALA A 295 -1.22 18.79 -14.55
N VAL A 296 -0.54 18.62 -15.69
CA VAL A 296 -0.61 17.40 -16.50
C VAL A 296 -0.22 16.15 -15.70
N LYS A 297 0.85 16.23 -14.91
CA LYS A 297 1.33 15.12 -14.10
C LYS A 297 0.32 14.76 -12.99
N THR A 298 -0.32 15.76 -12.39
CA THR A 298 -1.35 15.57 -11.37
C THR A 298 -2.59 14.90 -11.96
N LEU A 299 -3.10 15.39 -13.10
CA LEU A 299 -4.23 14.80 -13.82
C LEU A 299 -3.94 13.35 -14.26
N GLY A 300 -2.73 13.08 -14.77
CA GLY A 300 -2.30 11.73 -15.12
C GLY A 300 -2.13 10.79 -13.91
N ARG A 301 -1.95 11.31 -12.70
CA ARG A 301 -1.95 10.52 -11.46
C ARG A 301 -3.35 10.23 -10.94
N ILE A 302 -4.27 11.18 -11.10
CA ILE A 302 -5.70 11.01 -10.79
C ILE A 302 -6.29 9.86 -11.61
N GLY A 303 -5.89 9.75 -12.89
CA GLY A 303 -6.20 8.57 -13.71
C GLY A 303 -7.68 8.48 -14.14
N ASN A 304 -8.46 9.57 -14.05
CA ASN A 304 -9.86 9.57 -14.46
C ASN A 304 -9.98 9.70 -15.99
N ALA A 305 -10.70 8.77 -16.63
CA ALA A 305 -10.92 8.75 -18.09
C ALA A 305 -11.56 10.02 -18.63
N SER A 306 -12.40 10.73 -17.85
CA SER A 306 -12.98 12.01 -18.24
C SER A 306 -11.96 13.12 -18.51
N LEU A 307 -10.72 12.95 -18.02
CA LEU A 307 -9.61 13.90 -18.21
C LEU A 307 -8.87 13.70 -19.54
N LEU A 308 -9.17 12.63 -20.28
CA LEU A 308 -8.49 12.26 -21.52
C LEU A 308 -8.46 13.40 -22.57
N PRO A 309 -9.58 14.12 -22.87
CA PRO A 309 -9.57 15.22 -23.84
C PRO A 309 -8.57 16.32 -23.48
N TYR A 310 -8.44 16.66 -22.21
CA TYR A 310 -7.52 17.68 -21.72
C TYR A 310 -6.06 17.24 -21.83
N LEU A 311 -5.77 15.95 -21.54
CA LEU A 311 -4.43 15.38 -21.71
C LEU A 311 -4.05 15.30 -23.19
N ILE A 312 -4.99 15.00 -24.09
CA ILE A 312 -4.77 15.06 -25.54
C ILE A 312 -4.44 16.49 -25.97
N GLN A 313 -5.15 17.49 -25.46
CA GLN A 313 -4.85 18.89 -25.77
C GLN A 313 -3.46 19.29 -25.29
N ALA A 314 -3.02 18.83 -24.12
CA ALA A 314 -1.70 19.10 -23.56
C ALA A 314 -0.54 18.49 -24.40
N THR A 315 -0.80 17.53 -25.30
CA THR A 315 0.22 17.06 -26.26
C THR A 315 0.57 18.11 -27.33
N LYS A 316 -0.15 19.22 -27.39
CA LYS A 316 0.09 20.33 -28.34
C LYS A 316 0.67 21.57 -27.65
N ASP A 317 1.09 21.46 -26.39
CA ASP A 317 1.66 22.57 -25.64
C ASP A 317 2.93 23.11 -26.31
N SER A 318 3.18 24.40 -26.17
CA SER A 318 4.41 25.04 -26.67
C SER A 318 5.67 24.49 -26.00
N ASP A 319 5.58 24.05 -24.73
CA ASP A 319 6.69 23.48 -23.97
C ASP A 319 6.82 21.97 -24.19
N ALA A 320 7.98 21.52 -24.67
CA ALA A 320 8.24 20.11 -24.90
C ALA A 320 8.10 19.24 -23.65
N GLY A 321 8.44 19.78 -22.47
CA GLY A 321 8.29 19.07 -21.21
C GLY A 321 6.83 18.86 -20.80
N VAL A 322 5.92 19.76 -21.17
CA VAL A 322 4.46 19.58 -21.01
C VAL A 322 3.99 18.47 -21.95
N ARG A 323 4.36 18.53 -23.26
CA ARG A 323 4.01 17.52 -24.25
C ARG A 323 4.47 16.12 -23.84
N LEU A 324 5.73 16.01 -23.38
CA LEU A 324 6.32 14.75 -22.88
C LEU A 324 5.51 14.14 -21.72
N ARG A 325 5.08 14.99 -20.77
CA ARG A 325 4.29 14.52 -19.63
C ARG A 325 2.87 14.16 -20.02
N ALA A 326 2.29 14.87 -21.01
CA ALA A 326 0.99 14.55 -21.55
C ALA A 326 0.98 13.15 -22.18
N ILE A 327 1.97 12.81 -23.00
CA ILE A 327 2.14 11.47 -23.58
C ILE A 327 2.23 10.40 -22.49
N LYS A 328 3.04 10.65 -21.44
CA LYS A 328 3.18 9.72 -20.31
C LYS A 328 1.87 9.58 -19.51
N ALA A 329 1.10 10.64 -19.40
CA ALA A 329 -0.22 10.62 -18.74
C ALA A 329 -1.24 9.84 -19.58
N LEU A 330 -1.26 10.05 -20.91
CA LEU A 330 -2.12 9.32 -21.84
C LEU A 330 -1.92 7.81 -21.76
N GLY A 331 -0.67 7.35 -21.73
CA GLY A 331 -0.34 5.91 -21.58
C GLY A 331 -0.82 5.29 -20.27
N LYS A 332 -1.27 6.09 -19.31
CA LYS A 332 -1.83 5.59 -18.04
C LYS A 332 -3.36 5.66 -17.97
N VAL A 333 -3.96 6.62 -18.66
CA VAL A 333 -5.38 6.99 -18.52
C VAL A 333 -6.20 6.55 -19.72
N GLY A 334 -5.60 6.61 -20.92
CA GLY A 334 -6.32 6.38 -22.16
C GLY A 334 -6.41 4.91 -22.55
N MET A 335 -7.52 4.53 -23.18
CA MET A 335 -7.61 3.21 -23.84
C MET A 335 -6.71 3.17 -25.08
N PRO A 336 -6.09 2.02 -25.42
CA PRO A 336 -5.16 1.90 -26.54
C PRO A 336 -5.67 2.48 -27.86
N HIS A 337 -6.92 2.22 -28.22
CA HIS A 337 -7.53 2.68 -29.48
C HIS A 337 -7.80 4.21 -29.51
N GLU A 338 -8.02 4.85 -28.35
CA GLU A 338 -8.28 6.29 -28.24
C GLU A 338 -7.01 7.12 -28.40
N ILE A 339 -5.90 6.61 -27.85
CA ILE A 339 -4.64 7.36 -27.79
C ILE A 339 -3.68 7.04 -28.95
N ALA A 340 -3.84 5.91 -29.64
CA ALA A 340 -2.94 5.49 -30.71
C ALA A 340 -2.78 6.55 -31.81
N SER A 341 -3.89 7.17 -32.27
CA SER A 341 -3.87 8.21 -33.30
C SER A 341 -3.15 9.50 -32.82
N VAL A 342 -3.25 9.80 -31.52
CA VAL A 342 -2.56 10.95 -30.91
C VAL A 342 -1.07 10.66 -30.83
N LEU A 343 -0.67 9.51 -30.36
CA LEU A 343 0.72 9.08 -30.22
C LEU A 343 1.41 9.02 -31.60
N THR A 344 0.72 8.52 -32.63
CA THR A 344 1.26 8.48 -34.01
C THR A 344 1.62 9.88 -34.51
N ARG A 345 0.88 10.91 -34.15
CA ARG A 345 1.27 12.31 -34.46
C ARG A 345 2.48 12.75 -33.65
N CYS A 346 2.57 12.37 -32.38
CA CYS A 346 3.65 12.77 -31.50
C CYS A 346 5.00 12.11 -31.86
N VAL A 347 5.05 11.01 -32.64
CA VAL A 347 6.33 10.45 -33.17
C VAL A 347 7.02 11.38 -34.15
N HIS A 348 6.35 12.39 -34.63
CA HIS A 348 6.91 13.41 -35.54
C HIS A 348 7.13 14.77 -34.84
N ASP A 349 7.09 14.82 -33.50
CA ASP A 349 7.32 16.02 -32.70
C ASP A 349 8.70 16.63 -33.00
N GLU A 350 8.83 17.94 -32.87
CA GLU A 350 10.11 18.65 -33.04
C GLU A 350 11.15 18.26 -31.99
N ASP A 351 10.71 17.90 -30.76
CA ASP A 351 11.58 17.48 -29.65
C ASP A 351 11.84 15.97 -29.69
N SER A 352 13.13 15.60 -29.56
CA SER A 352 13.56 14.20 -29.64
C SER A 352 13.05 13.33 -28.49
N ALA A 353 12.95 13.88 -27.27
CA ALA A 353 12.47 13.15 -26.12
C ALA A 353 10.96 12.87 -26.22
N VAL A 354 10.21 13.83 -26.80
CA VAL A 354 8.79 13.66 -27.09
C VAL A 354 8.57 12.55 -28.12
N ARG A 355 9.35 12.58 -29.25
CA ARG A 355 9.29 11.51 -30.27
C ARG A 355 9.59 10.13 -29.71
N MET A 356 10.67 10.04 -28.93
CA MET A 356 11.07 8.77 -28.31
C MET A 356 9.98 8.23 -27.39
N ARG A 357 9.43 9.10 -26.54
CA ARG A 357 8.37 8.69 -25.62
C ARG A 357 7.09 8.25 -26.33
N ALA A 358 6.72 8.92 -27.39
CA ALA A 358 5.56 8.54 -28.19
C ALA A 358 5.74 7.14 -28.82
N ARG A 359 6.93 6.81 -29.33
CA ARG A 359 7.26 5.49 -29.84
C ARG A 359 7.17 4.41 -28.75
N GLU A 360 7.78 4.66 -27.60
CA GLU A 360 7.72 3.73 -26.45
C GLU A 360 6.28 3.39 -26.04
N GLU A 361 5.40 4.39 -25.99
CA GLU A 361 4.00 4.14 -25.62
C GLU A 361 3.22 3.42 -26.75
N LEU A 362 3.50 3.71 -28.02
CA LEU A 362 2.92 2.98 -29.15
C LEU A 362 3.36 1.51 -29.18
N GLU A 363 4.63 1.23 -28.93
CA GLU A 363 5.16 -0.13 -28.86
C GLU A 363 4.53 -0.95 -27.73
N LYS A 364 4.24 -0.31 -26.59
CA LYS A 364 3.48 -0.96 -25.50
C LYS A 364 2.08 -1.34 -25.94
N ILE A 365 1.36 -0.41 -26.56
CA ILE A 365 0.01 -0.65 -27.06
C ILE A 365 0.00 -1.81 -28.07
N GLN A 366 0.98 -1.86 -28.97
CA GLN A 366 1.09 -2.94 -29.98
C GLN A 366 1.36 -4.30 -29.33
N ARG A 367 2.19 -4.36 -28.28
CA ARG A 367 2.42 -5.60 -27.51
C ARG A 367 1.15 -6.05 -26.81
N ASP A 368 0.46 -5.16 -26.12
CA ASP A 368 -0.77 -5.47 -25.38
C ASP A 368 -1.90 -5.97 -26.31
N ILE A 369 -1.90 -5.55 -27.60
CA ILE A 369 -2.85 -6.03 -28.61
C ILE A 369 -2.45 -7.41 -29.16
N HIS A 370 -1.15 -7.72 -29.24
CA HIS A 370 -0.63 -8.96 -29.84
C HIS A 370 -0.43 -10.10 -28.82
N GLU A 371 -0.36 -9.82 -27.54
CA GLU A 371 -0.42 -10.79 -26.45
C GLU A 371 -1.79 -10.73 -25.76
N PRO A 372 -2.85 -11.37 -26.33
CA PRO A 372 -4.09 -11.52 -25.59
C PRO A 372 -3.80 -12.41 -24.38
N LEU A 373 -4.08 -11.89 -23.19
CA LEU A 373 -4.12 -12.54 -21.88
C LEU A 373 -4.24 -14.09 -21.99
N HIS A 374 -3.10 -14.76 -22.03
CA HIS A 374 -2.99 -16.13 -21.58
C HIS A 374 -2.71 -16.03 -20.07
N ASP A 375 -3.80 -15.93 -19.26
CA ASP A 375 -3.88 -16.40 -17.89
C ASP A 375 -5.12 -15.77 -17.23
N VAL A 376 -6.23 -16.50 -17.35
CA VAL A 376 -7.33 -16.48 -16.39
C VAL A 376 -7.54 -17.90 -15.90
#